data_5eb9a432635f8e0bcf4d9210952588bd
#
_entry.id   5eb9a432635f8e0bcf4d9210952588bd
#
_cell.length_a   1.000
_cell.length_b   1.000
_cell.length_c   1.000
_cell.angle_alpha   90.00
_cell.angle_beta   90.00
_cell.angle_gamma   90.00
#
_symmetry.space_group_name_H-M   'P 1'
#
loop_
_entity.id
_entity.type
_entity.pdbx_description
1 polymer ?
#
loop_
_entity_poly.entity_id
_entity_poly.type
_entity_poly.pdbx_seq_one_letter_code
_entity_poly.pdbx_strand_id
1 'polypeptide(L)'
;MTNKSLSTNVSIKKTGYVEVMPGQLVRYNFTGIANNSTTALESFYWRDTLPVKAVRLQTIYTGTWNTPGNYKIVYRTNLSGGTWRTLADNLSTSKNYVLDASPAALGLASNEYVTEFMAAFGIVPANFRQVEAPRVDCKALAKLTGGTQFVNQADAGGVYNGQWIMATSRWVTRVYAPSKPLPRTGY
;
A
#
# COMPACT_ATOMS: atom_id res chain seq x y z
N MET A 1 -30.94 21.49 -20.67
CA MET A 1 -29.93 21.28 -19.63
C MET A 1 -29.94 19.80 -19.26
N THR A 2 -28.88 19.06 -19.60
CA THR A 2 -28.73 17.71 -19.09
C THR A 2 -28.25 17.83 -17.64
N ASN A 3 -29.10 17.49 -16.68
CA ASN A 3 -28.69 17.28 -15.30
C ASN A 3 -27.75 16.07 -15.27
N LYS A 4 -26.46 16.34 -15.12
CA LYS A 4 -25.53 15.25 -14.80
C LYS A 4 -25.91 14.72 -13.42
N SER A 5 -26.37 13.48 -13.37
CA SER A 5 -26.63 12.81 -12.10
C SER A 5 -25.31 12.72 -11.34
N LEU A 6 -25.33 13.14 -10.07
CA LEU A 6 -24.21 12.99 -9.17
C LEU A 6 -23.96 11.50 -8.92
N SER A 7 -22.74 11.05 -9.15
CA SER A 7 -22.32 9.71 -8.75
C SER A 7 -21.00 9.77 -8.01
N THR A 8 -20.84 8.91 -7.03
CA THR A 8 -19.61 8.78 -6.25
C THR A 8 -19.06 7.38 -6.39
N ASN A 9 -17.75 7.28 -6.70
CA ASN A 9 -17.06 6.00 -6.84
C ASN A 9 -15.56 6.23 -6.67
N VAL A 10 -14.93 5.33 -5.96
CA VAL A 10 -13.47 5.27 -5.81
C VAL A 10 -13.02 3.89 -6.24
N SER A 11 -11.85 3.78 -6.84
CA SER A 11 -11.27 2.50 -7.23
C SER A 11 -9.84 2.35 -6.73
N ILE A 12 -9.44 1.11 -6.55
CA ILE A 12 -8.07 0.67 -6.30
C ILE A 12 -7.97 -0.81 -6.67
N LYS A 13 -6.84 -1.21 -7.26
CA LYS A 13 -6.53 -2.60 -7.52
C LYS A 13 -5.11 -2.90 -7.06
N LYS A 14 -4.97 -3.93 -6.26
CA LYS A 14 -3.69 -4.41 -5.76
C LYS A 14 -3.29 -5.68 -6.48
N THR A 15 -2.03 -5.75 -6.90
CA THR A 15 -1.40 -6.97 -7.41
C THR A 15 -0.04 -7.16 -6.75
N GLY A 16 0.55 -8.33 -6.88
CA GLY A 16 1.84 -8.60 -6.26
C GLY A 16 2.41 -9.94 -6.68
N TYR A 17 3.42 -10.39 -5.97
CA TYR A 17 4.01 -11.70 -6.18
C TYR A 17 3.02 -12.79 -5.75
N VAL A 18 2.90 -13.83 -6.57
CA VAL A 18 2.09 -15.01 -6.26
C VAL A 18 2.77 -15.87 -5.21
N GLU A 19 4.10 -15.95 -5.28
CA GLU A 19 4.93 -16.75 -4.37
C GLU A 19 6.15 -15.96 -3.91
N VAL A 20 6.62 -16.27 -2.71
CA VAL A 20 7.83 -15.70 -2.15
C VAL A 20 8.55 -16.74 -1.29
N MET A 21 9.88 -16.70 -1.30
CA MET A 21 10.70 -17.48 -0.36
C MET A 21 10.91 -16.68 0.93
N PRO A 22 11.04 -17.36 2.10
CA PRO A 22 11.40 -16.69 3.34
C PRO A 22 12.62 -15.79 3.17
N GLY A 23 12.59 -14.60 3.75
CA GLY A 23 13.69 -13.64 3.69
C GLY A 23 13.84 -12.87 2.38
N GLN A 24 13.03 -13.14 1.39
CA GLN A 24 13.12 -12.50 0.07
C GLN A 24 12.20 -11.31 -0.09
N LEU A 25 12.41 -10.55 -1.17
CA LEU A 25 11.60 -9.40 -1.55
C LEU A 25 10.19 -9.84 -1.90
N VAL A 26 9.21 -9.09 -1.41
CA VAL A 26 7.80 -9.16 -1.83
C VAL A 26 7.41 -7.80 -2.38
N ARG A 27 7.04 -7.73 -3.65
CA ARG A 27 6.61 -6.47 -4.28
C ARG A 27 5.13 -6.46 -4.49
N TYR A 28 4.52 -5.32 -4.20
CA TYR A 28 3.11 -5.05 -4.47
C TYR A 28 2.98 -3.83 -5.38
N ASN A 29 2.04 -3.90 -6.32
CA ASN A 29 1.71 -2.79 -7.21
C ASN A 29 0.28 -2.34 -6.94
N PHE A 30 0.04 -1.03 -7.01
CA PHE A 30 -1.26 -0.43 -6.81
C PHE A 30 -1.69 0.23 -8.11
N THR A 31 -2.76 -0.28 -8.71
CA THR A 31 -3.27 0.22 -9.99
C THR A 31 -4.69 0.71 -9.86
N GLY A 32 -5.14 1.51 -10.80
CA GLY A 32 -6.51 1.99 -10.83
C GLY A 32 -6.94 2.82 -9.62
N ILE A 33 -5.99 3.46 -8.91
CA ILE A 33 -6.35 4.38 -7.83
C ILE A 33 -6.94 5.63 -8.46
N ALA A 34 -8.23 5.88 -8.19
CA ALA A 34 -8.93 6.98 -8.83
C ALA A 34 -10.16 7.43 -8.04
N ASN A 35 -10.43 8.73 -8.13
CA ASN A 35 -11.74 9.29 -7.87
C ASN A 35 -12.55 9.23 -9.17
N ASN A 36 -13.36 8.20 -9.34
CA ASN A 36 -14.24 8.02 -10.50
C ASN A 36 -15.60 8.72 -10.31
N SER A 37 -15.71 9.56 -9.28
CA SER A 37 -16.91 10.33 -9.01
C SER A 37 -17.07 11.46 -10.03
N THR A 38 -18.29 11.96 -10.17
CA THR A 38 -18.60 13.16 -10.96
C THR A 38 -18.34 14.44 -10.18
N THR A 39 -17.82 14.34 -8.97
CA THR A 39 -17.55 15.45 -8.06
C THR A 39 -16.20 15.30 -7.37
N ALA A 40 -15.69 16.39 -6.80
CA ALA A 40 -14.53 16.34 -5.91
C ALA A 40 -14.83 15.51 -4.66
N LEU A 41 -13.79 14.89 -4.10
CA LEU A 41 -13.83 14.24 -2.80
C LEU A 41 -12.86 14.90 -1.85
N GLU A 42 -13.25 15.01 -0.59
CA GLU A 42 -12.39 15.52 0.49
C GLU A 42 -11.65 14.36 1.15
N SER A 43 -10.53 14.66 1.79
CA SER A 43 -9.73 13.69 2.56
C SER A 43 -9.41 12.43 1.75
N PHE A 44 -9.10 12.59 0.48
CA PHE A 44 -8.78 11.46 -0.40
C PHE A 44 -7.47 10.81 0.03
N TYR A 45 -7.47 9.46 0.05
CA TYR A 45 -6.31 8.68 0.45
C TYR A 45 -6.25 7.35 -0.28
N TRP A 46 -5.08 6.73 -0.29
CA TRP A 46 -4.95 5.29 -0.44
C TRP A 46 -4.04 4.74 0.66
N ARG A 47 -4.31 3.52 1.09
CA ARG A 47 -3.69 2.92 2.27
C ARG A 47 -3.38 1.45 2.01
N ASP A 48 -2.25 1.00 2.55
CA ASP A 48 -1.85 -0.40 2.57
C ASP A 48 -1.80 -0.90 4.01
N THR A 49 -2.55 -1.97 4.27
CA THR A 49 -2.54 -2.67 5.55
C THR A 49 -1.69 -3.93 5.40
N LEU A 50 -0.50 -3.88 5.98
CA LEU A 50 0.54 -4.90 5.78
C LEU A 50 0.21 -6.20 6.51
N PRO A 51 0.50 -7.37 5.90
CA PRO A 51 0.41 -8.66 6.59
C PRO A 51 1.63 -8.86 7.51
N VAL A 52 1.58 -8.26 8.69
CA VAL A 52 2.72 -8.10 9.60
C VAL A 52 3.26 -9.41 10.17
N LYS A 53 2.48 -10.50 10.10
CA LYS A 53 2.97 -11.84 10.46
C LYS A 53 3.90 -12.43 9.40
N ALA A 54 3.96 -11.84 8.21
CA ALA A 54 4.71 -12.36 7.07
C ALA A 54 5.74 -11.42 6.49
N VAL A 55 5.55 -10.10 6.56
CA VAL A 55 6.41 -9.14 5.87
C VAL A 55 6.76 -7.93 6.73
N ARG A 56 7.83 -7.24 6.31
CA ARG A 56 8.23 -5.92 6.83
C ARG A 56 8.39 -4.96 5.67
N LEU A 57 7.87 -3.74 5.84
CA LEU A 57 7.99 -2.66 4.87
C LEU A 57 9.46 -2.26 4.67
N GLN A 58 9.84 -2.03 3.41
CA GLN A 58 11.19 -1.58 3.07
C GLN A 58 11.18 -0.27 2.29
N THR A 59 10.48 -0.21 1.16
CA THR A 59 10.54 0.93 0.24
C THR A 59 9.16 1.24 -0.29
N ILE A 60 8.82 2.53 -0.36
CA ILE A 60 7.60 3.01 -1.01
C ILE A 60 7.99 3.82 -2.24
N TYR A 61 7.44 3.44 -3.39
CA TYR A 61 7.50 4.19 -4.64
C TYR A 61 6.15 4.89 -4.81
N THR A 62 6.16 6.21 -4.80
CA THR A 62 4.92 6.98 -4.59
C THR A 62 4.05 7.12 -5.83
N GLY A 63 4.60 6.86 -7.03
CA GLY A 63 3.87 7.07 -8.27
C GLY A 63 3.65 8.54 -8.60
N THR A 64 2.94 8.79 -9.70
CA THR A 64 2.55 10.13 -10.13
C THR A 64 1.05 10.21 -10.40
N TRP A 65 0.52 11.43 -10.39
CA TRP A 65 -0.92 11.69 -10.42
C TRP A 65 -1.24 12.74 -11.49
N ASN A 66 -2.45 12.71 -12.01
CA ASN A 66 -2.85 13.55 -13.15
C ASN A 66 -3.19 15.01 -12.78
N THR A 67 -3.21 15.34 -11.51
CA THR A 67 -3.59 16.68 -11.04
C THR A 67 -2.46 17.26 -10.21
N PRO A 68 -1.99 18.49 -10.49
CA PRO A 68 -0.98 19.14 -9.67
C PRO A 68 -1.45 19.34 -8.23
N GLY A 69 -0.55 19.09 -7.28
CA GLY A 69 -0.83 19.25 -5.86
C GLY A 69 0.25 18.62 -5.01
N ASN A 70 0.04 18.69 -3.71
CA ASN A 70 0.94 18.11 -2.73
C ASN A 70 0.17 17.15 -1.83
N TYR A 71 0.90 16.17 -1.29
CA TYR A 71 0.35 15.18 -0.37
C TYR A 71 1.42 14.74 0.60
N LYS A 72 1.03 13.94 1.57
CA LYS A 72 1.95 13.38 2.55
C LYS A 72 1.76 11.86 2.65
N ILE A 73 2.79 11.19 3.14
CA ILE A 73 2.72 9.78 3.52
C ILE A 73 2.93 9.68 5.02
N VAL A 74 2.00 9.00 5.66
CA VAL A 74 1.98 8.73 7.09
C VAL A 74 1.95 7.23 7.34
N TYR A 75 2.38 6.80 8.52
CA TYR A 75 2.41 5.38 8.88
C TYR A 75 2.03 5.19 10.34
N ARG A 76 1.60 3.99 10.67
CA ARG A 76 1.39 3.52 12.04
C ARG A 76 2.23 2.28 12.30
N THR A 77 2.56 2.06 13.57
CA THR A 77 3.28 0.88 14.01
C THR A 77 2.48 0.14 15.08
N ASN A 78 2.91 -1.08 15.39
CA ASN A 78 2.33 -1.84 16.51
C ASN A 78 2.48 -1.17 17.88
N LEU A 79 3.38 -0.19 17.99
CA LEU A 79 3.62 0.55 19.24
C LEU A 79 3.10 2.00 19.21
N SER A 80 2.59 2.48 18.08
CA SER A 80 2.15 3.88 17.96
C SER A 80 0.76 4.15 18.53
N GLY A 81 0.04 3.11 19.02
CA GLY A 81 -1.25 3.28 19.67
C GLY A 81 -2.34 3.89 18.79
N GLY A 82 -2.29 3.69 17.49
CA GLY A 82 -3.22 4.28 16.52
C GLY A 82 -2.83 5.67 16.03
N THR A 83 -1.76 6.24 16.55
CA THR A 83 -1.26 7.56 16.13
C THR A 83 -0.52 7.43 14.80
N TRP A 84 -0.84 8.32 13.84
CA TRP A 84 -0.12 8.44 12.59
C TRP A 84 1.16 9.24 12.79
N ARG A 85 2.26 8.73 12.24
CA ARG A 85 3.55 9.42 12.16
C ARG A 85 3.81 9.82 10.72
N THR A 86 4.46 10.95 10.49
CA THR A 86 4.78 11.41 9.13
C THR A 86 6.06 10.74 8.64
N LEU A 87 5.97 10.07 7.47
CA LEU A 87 7.14 9.55 6.78
C LEU A 87 7.74 10.62 5.85
N ALA A 88 6.89 11.26 5.06
CA ALA A 88 7.28 12.32 4.15
C ALA A 88 6.12 13.28 3.96
N ASP A 89 6.42 14.58 3.91
CA ASP A 89 5.43 15.63 3.75
C ASP A 89 5.73 16.47 2.51
N ASN A 90 4.74 17.21 2.06
CA ASN A 90 4.84 18.13 0.94
C ASN A 90 5.40 17.48 -0.33
N LEU A 91 4.94 16.26 -0.61
CA LEU A 91 5.31 15.53 -1.81
C LEU A 91 4.53 16.06 -3.01
N SER A 92 5.21 16.25 -4.15
CA SER A 92 4.55 16.67 -5.39
C SER A 92 3.88 15.49 -6.08
N THR A 93 2.65 15.68 -6.56
CA THR A 93 1.93 14.69 -7.35
C THR A 93 2.60 14.41 -8.72
N SER A 94 3.47 15.28 -9.18
CA SER A 94 4.17 15.14 -10.47
C SER A 94 5.45 14.33 -10.39
N LYS A 95 5.89 13.95 -9.19
CA LYS A 95 7.18 13.25 -8.99
C LYS A 95 6.97 11.90 -8.34
N ASN A 96 7.63 10.88 -8.89
CA ASN A 96 7.71 9.56 -8.29
C ASN A 96 8.91 9.51 -7.32
N TYR A 97 8.62 9.53 -6.03
CA TYR A 97 9.64 9.45 -4.98
C TYR A 97 9.93 7.99 -4.63
N VAL A 98 11.18 7.73 -4.29
CA VAL A 98 11.62 6.45 -3.72
C VAL A 98 11.93 6.71 -2.24
N LEU A 99 11.06 6.23 -1.36
CA LEU A 99 11.15 6.49 0.07
C LEU A 99 11.65 5.26 0.80
N ASP A 100 12.75 5.40 1.53
CA ASP A 100 13.22 4.36 2.44
C ASP A 100 12.31 4.33 3.68
N ALA A 101 11.52 3.28 3.80
CA ALA A 101 10.60 3.06 4.90
C ALA A 101 10.99 1.83 5.73
N SER A 102 12.27 1.44 5.67
CA SER A 102 12.81 0.35 6.47
C SER A 102 12.79 0.69 7.96
N PRO A 103 12.79 -0.30 8.85
CA PRO A 103 12.85 -0.06 10.28
C PRO A 103 14.01 0.83 10.70
N ALA A 104 15.19 0.66 10.09
CA ALA A 104 16.37 1.47 10.38
C ALA A 104 16.16 2.94 9.96
N ALA A 105 15.60 3.18 8.77
CA ALA A 105 15.34 4.52 8.27
C ALA A 105 14.30 5.27 9.12
N LEU A 106 13.32 4.55 9.66
CA LEU A 106 12.27 5.12 10.51
C LEU A 106 12.68 5.20 11.98
N GLY A 107 13.84 4.68 12.35
CA GLY A 107 14.30 4.66 13.76
C GLY A 107 13.42 3.83 14.67
N LEU A 108 12.86 2.73 14.18
CA LEU A 108 11.96 1.88 14.94
C LEU A 108 12.72 1.07 16.01
N ALA A 109 12.04 0.80 17.14
CA ALA A 109 12.54 -0.13 18.14
C ALA A 109 12.66 -1.55 17.57
N SER A 110 13.43 -2.42 18.25
CA SER A 110 13.67 -3.79 17.79
C SER A 110 12.41 -4.65 17.69
N ASN A 111 11.39 -4.34 18.49
CA ASN A 111 10.09 -5.01 18.50
C ASN A 111 8.98 -4.19 17.82
N GLU A 112 9.36 -3.14 17.12
CA GLU A 112 8.44 -2.25 16.44
C GLU A 112 8.46 -2.49 14.92
N TYR A 113 7.30 -2.51 14.31
CA TYR A 113 7.16 -2.63 12.86
C TYR A 113 5.97 -1.81 12.35
N VAL A 114 6.06 -1.37 11.11
CA VAL A 114 4.96 -0.67 10.43
C VAL A 114 3.80 -1.63 10.21
N THR A 115 2.61 -1.24 10.63
CA THR A 115 1.38 -2.01 10.41
C THR A 115 0.61 -1.53 9.19
N GLU A 116 0.65 -0.23 8.92
CA GLU A 116 -0.01 0.37 7.75
C GLU A 116 0.66 1.68 7.39
N PHE A 117 0.54 2.07 6.13
CA PHE A 117 0.89 3.41 5.66
C PHE A 117 -0.20 3.95 4.75
N MET A 118 -0.26 5.27 4.60
CA MET A 118 -1.31 5.94 3.87
C MET A 118 -0.74 7.17 3.17
N ALA A 119 -1.13 7.36 1.90
CA ALA A 119 -0.94 8.60 1.18
C ALA A 119 -2.19 9.46 1.34
N ALA A 120 -2.05 10.67 1.88
CA ALA A 120 -3.15 11.55 2.19
C ALA A 120 -3.08 12.82 1.33
N PHE A 121 -4.08 13.02 0.47
CA PHE A 121 -4.09 14.05 -0.57
C PHE A 121 -4.94 15.28 -0.22
N GLY A 122 -5.89 15.18 0.71
CA GLY A 122 -6.87 16.22 0.94
C GLY A 122 -7.96 16.24 -0.13
N ILE A 123 -8.32 17.40 -0.65
CA ILE A 123 -9.35 17.53 -1.68
C ILE A 123 -8.77 17.17 -3.03
N VAL A 124 -9.44 16.28 -3.76
CA VAL A 124 -9.08 15.91 -5.14
C VAL A 124 -10.28 16.09 -6.06
N PRO A 125 -10.06 16.55 -7.31
CA PRO A 125 -11.17 16.76 -8.25
C PRO A 125 -11.75 15.44 -8.77
N ALA A 126 -12.89 15.53 -9.43
CA ALA A 126 -13.40 14.44 -10.24
C ALA A 126 -12.33 13.98 -11.23
N ASN A 127 -12.25 12.69 -11.48
CA ASN A 127 -11.26 12.05 -12.35
C ASN A 127 -9.81 12.13 -11.87
N PHE A 128 -9.55 12.55 -10.65
CA PHE A 128 -8.22 12.42 -10.05
C PHE A 128 -7.79 10.96 -10.08
N ARG A 129 -6.61 10.71 -10.66
CA ARG A 129 -6.11 9.32 -10.81
C ARG A 129 -4.60 9.28 -10.93
N GLN A 130 -4.07 8.12 -10.66
CA GLN A 130 -2.66 7.86 -10.89
C GLN A 130 -2.33 7.88 -12.38
N VAL A 131 -1.11 8.32 -12.69
CA VAL A 131 -0.48 8.20 -14.01
C VAL A 131 0.55 7.09 -13.95
N GLU A 132 1.56 7.22 -13.10
CA GLU A 132 2.49 6.15 -12.79
C GLU A 132 2.03 5.43 -11.51
N ALA A 133 1.97 4.10 -11.56
CA ALA A 133 1.46 3.32 -10.45
C ALA A 133 2.39 3.35 -9.24
N PRO A 134 1.88 3.61 -8.03
CA PRO A 134 2.63 3.37 -6.82
C PRO A 134 2.97 1.89 -6.67
N ARG A 135 4.07 1.60 -5.99
CA ARG A 135 4.44 0.23 -5.61
C ARG A 135 5.17 0.22 -4.28
N VAL A 136 5.25 -0.95 -3.69
CA VAL A 136 5.85 -1.14 -2.38
C VAL A 136 6.71 -2.38 -2.40
N ASP A 137 7.91 -2.27 -1.86
CA ASP A 137 8.78 -3.40 -1.60
C ASP A 137 8.75 -3.71 -0.11
N CYS A 138 8.47 -4.97 0.20
CA CYS A 138 8.53 -5.54 1.53
C CYS A 138 9.54 -6.67 1.56
N LYS A 139 9.97 -7.04 2.75
CA LYS A 139 10.82 -8.23 2.96
C LYS A 139 10.02 -9.27 3.72
N ALA A 140 9.95 -10.47 3.17
CA ALA A 140 9.35 -11.61 3.85
C ALA A 140 10.19 -11.99 5.07
N LEU A 141 9.54 -12.36 6.16
CA LEU A 141 10.23 -12.82 7.38
C LEU A 141 11.02 -14.10 7.07
N ALA A 142 12.17 -14.26 7.76
CA ALA A 142 13.08 -15.37 7.52
C ALA A 142 12.53 -16.74 7.97
N LYS A 143 11.59 -16.75 8.91
CA LYS A 143 11.06 -17.96 9.53
C LYS A 143 9.61 -18.27 9.14
N LEU A 144 9.28 -18.10 7.86
CA LEU A 144 7.95 -18.45 7.37
C LEU A 144 7.88 -19.93 6.97
N THR A 145 6.77 -20.58 7.33
CA THR A 145 6.51 -21.97 6.95
C THR A 145 6.05 -22.05 5.50
N GLY A 146 6.63 -22.95 4.71
CA GLY A 146 6.22 -23.22 3.34
C GLY A 146 4.75 -23.61 3.26
N GLY A 147 4.04 -23.12 2.24
CA GLY A 147 2.62 -23.31 2.05
C GLY A 147 1.74 -22.31 2.77
N THR A 148 2.28 -21.52 3.70
CA THR A 148 1.53 -20.45 4.36
C THR A 148 1.10 -19.41 3.33
N GLN A 149 -0.16 -18.98 3.42
CA GLN A 149 -0.67 -17.86 2.63
C GLN A 149 -0.82 -16.63 3.51
N PHE A 150 -0.56 -15.47 2.95
CA PHE A 150 -0.81 -14.20 3.62
C PHE A 150 -1.47 -13.21 2.66
N VAL A 151 -2.33 -12.38 3.23
CA VAL A 151 -3.15 -11.43 2.48
C VAL A 151 -2.70 -10.03 2.79
N ASN A 152 -2.40 -9.26 1.74
CA ASN A 152 -2.19 -7.82 1.86
C ASN A 152 -3.45 -7.11 1.36
N GLN A 153 -3.99 -6.21 2.17
CA GLN A 153 -5.18 -5.44 1.85
C GLN A 153 -4.84 -3.98 1.64
N ALA A 154 -5.36 -3.40 0.57
CA ALA A 154 -5.30 -1.97 0.31
C ALA A 154 -6.71 -1.40 0.23
N ASP A 155 -6.84 -0.13 0.55
CA ASP A 155 -8.07 0.62 0.36
C ASP A 155 -7.75 2.04 -0.13
N ALA A 156 -8.73 2.65 -0.77
CA ALA A 156 -8.73 4.03 -1.17
C ALA A 156 -10.09 4.64 -0.86
N GLY A 157 -10.13 5.93 -0.61
CA GLY A 157 -11.39 6.56 -0.29
C GLY A 157 -11.32 8.07 -0.22
N GLY A 158 -12.46 8.66 -0.04
CA GLY A 158 -12.64 10.09 0.17
C GLY A 158 -14.03 10.37 0.72
N VAL A 159 -14.25 11.61 1.07
CA VAL A 159 -15.49 12.06 1.70
C VAL A 159 -16.28 12.95 0.74
N TYR A 160 -17.55 12.65 0.57
CA TYR A 160 -18.51 13.52 -0.07
C TYR A 160 -19.72 13.71 0.85
N ASN A 161 -20.04 14.97 1.12
CA ASN A 161 -21.21 15.34 1.95
C ASN A 161 -21.24 14.58 3.29
N GLY A 162 -20.08 14.49 3.97
CA GLY A 162 -19.95 13.80 5.25
C GLY A 162 -19.95 12.27 5.17
N GLN A 163 -20.03 11.69 3.97
CA GLN A 163 -20.05 10.25 3.76
C GLN A 163 -18.73 9.74 3.18
N TRP A 164 -18.19 8.67 3.74
CA TRP A 164 -17.03 8.00 3.18
C TRP A 164 -17.41 7.16 1.96
N ILE A 165 -16.68 7.35 0.88
CA ILE A 165 -16.75 6.56 -0.35
C ILE A 165 -15.45 5.77 -0.41
N MET A 166 -15.52 4.45 -0.38
CA MET A 166 -14.34 3.59 -0.23
C MET A 166 -14.36 2.43 -1.19
N ALA A 167 -13.16 1.95 -1.53
CA ALA A 167 -12.94 0.71 -2.26
C ALA A 167 -11.79 -0.04 -1.61
N THR A 168 -11.84 -1.37 -1.67
CA THR A 168 -10.79 -2.25 -1.13
C THR A 168 -10.31 -3.22 -2.19
N SER A 169 -9.07 -3.66 -2.07
CA SER A 169 -8.47 -4.69 -2.92
C SER A 169 -7.52 -5.54 -2.08
N ARG A 170 -7.48 -6.84 -2.36
CA ARG A 170 -6.66 -7.81 -1.63
C ARG A 170 -5.80 -8.59 -2.60
N TRP A 171 -4.65 -9.00 -2.13
CA TRP A 171 -3.75 -9.88 -2.86
C TRP A 171 -3.20 -10.96 -1.92
N VAL A 172 -3.25 -12.21 -2.39
CA VAL A 172 -2.77 -13.37 -1.64
C VAL A 172 -1.41 -13.78 -2.19
N THR A 173 -0.44 -13.92 -1.31
CA THR A 173 0.88 -14.46 -1.62
C THR A 173 1.08 -15.75 -0.83
N ARG A 174 1.69 -16.74 -1.47
CA ARG A 174 2.01 -18.02 -0.86
C ARG A 174 3.50 -18.10 -0.57
N VAL A 175 3.85 -18.62 0.59
CA VAL A 175 5.24 -18.91 0.93
C VAL A 175 5.67 -20.19 0.22
N TYR A 176 6.69 -20.07 -0.59
CA TYR A 176 7.37 -21.20 -1.21
C TYR A 176 8.61 -21.54 -0.38
N ALA A 177 8.72 -22.80 0.02
CA ALA A 177 9.93 -23.34 0.60
C ALA A 177 10.42 -24.48 -0.30
N PRO A 178 11.67 -24.46 -0.76
CA PRO A 178 12.19 -25.57 -1.55
C PRO A 178 12.09 -26.87 -0.75
N SER A 179 11.62 -27.93 -1.42
CA SER A 179 11.62 -29.27 -0.83
C SER A 179 13.07 -29.63 -0.45
N LYS A 180 13.23 -30.23 0.74
CA LYS A 180 14.54 -30.78 1.13
C LYS A 180 14.96 -31.75 0.04
N PRO A 181 16.24 -31.72 -0.41
CA PRO A 181 16.73 -32.74 -1.34
C PRO A 181 16.49 -34.12 -0.73
N LEU A 182 16.04 -35.06 -1.56
CA LEU A 182 15.88 -36.45 -1.15
C LEU A 182 17.22 -36.95 -0.59
N PRO A 183 17.18 -37.68 0.53
CA PRO A 183 18.44 -38.29 1.04
C PRO A 183 19.06 -39.09 -0.09
N ARG A 184 20.34 -38.83 -0.33
CA ARG A 184 21.12 -39.68 -1.25
C ARG A 184 21.16 -41.10 -0.67
N THR A 185 20.48 -42.00 -1.33
CA THR A 185 20.72 -43.40 -1.09
C THR A 185 22.13 -43.68 -1.62
N GLY A 186 23.13 -43.70 -0.71
CA GLY A 186 24.48 -44.09 -1.06
C GLY A 186 24.54 -45.61 -1.33
N TYR A 187 24.97 -45.95 -2.48
CA TYR A 187 25.54 -47.31 -2.73
C TYR A 187 27.05 -47.20 -2.67
#